data_f348d029453c8f3143b2bbb9c754127e
#
_entry.id   f348d029453c8f3143b2bbb9c754127e
#
_cell.length_a   1.000
_cell.length_b   1.000
_cell.length_c   1.000
_cell.angle_alpha   90.00
_cell.angle_beta   90.00
_cell.angle_gamma   90.00
#
_symmetry.space_group_name_H-M   'P 1'
#
loop_
_entity.id
_entity.type
_entity.pdbx_description
1 polymer ?
#
loop_
_entity_poly.entity_id
_entity_poly.type
_entity_poly.pdbx_seq_one_letter_code
_entity_poly.pdbx_strand_id
1 'polypeptide(L)'
;MKFKQHGKRPDWRALLAVWLTLAFLTAAGFAAYSAWQTSRIGFAVHFVDVGQGDGAIVVCDGKTLVIDGGTAENGAKMVEYLQNTLHVSRVDFVIGTHPHADHIGGLPDVIRACKVKKLYSPVDEFEAKPFETMKRAADDKKLKITVPQAGQSFSLGRAKVEFLAPLGIYDNVNDLSLVVRITYGQTAFLFTGDAERPSEYDMTDSGEDLSATVLKVGHHGSNTSTSYVFLRQVMPAYAIISCGKDNAYGHPHEEVL
;
A
#
# COMPACT_ATOMS: atom_id res chain seq x y z
N MET A 1 70.14 33.64 2.05
CA MET A 1 68.73 34.05 2.02
C MET A 1 67.86 32.84 2.09
N LYS A 2 67.15 32.59 3.22
CA LYS A 2 66.21 31.46 3.36
C LYS A 2 64.77 32.02 3.22
N PHE A 3 64.12 31.71 2.16
CA PHE A 3 62.68 32.01 2.00
C PHE A 3 61.89 31.08 2.88
N LYS A 4 61.26 31.57 3.96
CA LYS A 4 60.25 30.86 4.71
C LYS A 4 58.92 30.96 3.90
N GLN A 5 58.55 29.85 3.26
CA GLN A 5 57.17 29.67 2.75
C GLN A 5 56.25 29.46 3.94
N HIS A 6 55.45 30.46 4.28
CA HIS A 6 54.33 30.31 5.21
C HIS A 6 53.14 29.78 4.43
N GLY A 7 53.05 28.49 4.27
CA GLY A 7 51.84 27.81 3.79
C GLY A 7 50.73 28.02 4.86
N LYS A 8 49.73 28.79 4.60
CA LYS A 8 48.51 28.86 5.43
C LYS A 8 47.89 27.49 5.43
N ARG A 9 47.75 26.88 6.61
CA ARG A 9 46.99 25.62 6.76
C ARG A 9 45.54 25.88 6.29
N PRO A 10 44.96 24.99 5.48
CA PRO A 10 43.58 25.14 5.03
C PRO A 10 42.64 25.18 6.25
N ASP A 11 41.71 26.11 6.23
CA ASP A 11 40.68 26.23 7.27
C ASP A 11 39.72 25.03 7.13
N TRP A 12 39.92 23.98 7.94
CA TRP A 12 39.14 22.78 7.92
C TRP A 12 37.64 23.03 8.19
N ARG A 13 37.30 24.10 8.93
CA ARG A 13 35.92 24.52 9.18
C ARG A 13 35.25 25.04 7.91
N ALA A 14 35.95 25.80 7.10
CA ALA A 14 35.47 26.25 5.82
C ALA A 14 35.30 25.08 4.84
N LEU A 15 36.25 24.15 4.82
CA LEU A 15 36.13 22.91 4.01
C LEU A 15 34.94 22.06 4.44
N LEU A 16 34.72 21.84 5.74
CA LEU A 16 33.59 21.13 6.28
C LEU A 16 32.25 21.81 5.91
N ALA A 17 32.18 23.14 6.04
CA ALA A 17 30.98 23.89 5.64
C ALA A 17 30.66 23.72 4.15
N VAL A 18 31.68 23.76 3.29
CA VAL A 18 31.49 23.51 1.84
C VAL A 18 30.99 22.11 1.59
N TRP A 19 31.58 21.09 2.24
CA TRP A 19 31.12 19.70 2.11
C TRP A 19 29.68 19.50 2.57
N LEU A 20 29.30 20.09 3.71
CA LEU A 20 27.92 20.02 4.23
C LEU A 20 26.93 20.71 3.29
N THR A 21 27.32 21.85 2.71
CA THR A 21 26.48 22.58 1.75
C THR A 21 26.31 21.77 0.47
N LEU A 22 27.38 21.18 -0.06
CA LEU A 22 27.30 20.33 -1.26
C LEU A 22 26.44 19.08 -0.99
N ALA A 23 26.60 18.42 0.15
CA ALA A 23 25.79 17.27 0.55
C ALA A 23 24.31 17.64 0.66
N PHE A 24 23.99 18.80 1.24
CA PHE A 24 22.62 19.32 1.33
C PHE A 24 22.04 19.61 -0.07
N LEU A 25 22.79 20.29 -0.95
CA LEU A 25 22.33 20.62 -2.29
C LEU A 25 22.12 19.36 -3.15
N THR A 26 22.99 18.34 -3.03
CA THR A 26 22.80 17.06 -3.73
C THR A 26 21.59 16.30 -3.22
N ALA A 27 21.37 16.25 -1.91
CA ALA A 27 20.19 15.62 -1.32
C ALA A 27 18.89 16.35 -1.71
N ALA A 28 18.89 17.69 -1.69
CA ALA A 28 17.75 18.52 -2.13
C ALA A 28 17.47 18.35 -3.64
N GLY A 29 18.52 18.31 -4.47
CA GLY A 29 18.40 18.07 -5.90
C GLY A 29 17.84 16.67 -6.21
N PHE A 30 18.29 15.64 -5.50
CA PHE A 30 17.76 14.28 -5.63
C PHE A 30 16.29 14.21 -5.21
N ALA A 31 15.93 14.82 -4.07
CA ALA A 31 14.54 14.85 -3.60
C ALA A 31 13.63 15.62 -4.59
N ALA A 32 14.09 16.72 -5.16
CA ALA A 32 13.34 17.46 -6.18
C ALA A 32 13.18 16.66 -7.47
N TYR A 33 14.21 15.96 -7.90
CA TYR A 33 14.19 15.10 -9.09
C TYR A 33 13.23 13.91 -8.89
N SER A 34 13.27 13.23 -7.74
CA SER A 34 12.37 12.12 -7.44
C SER A 34 10.91 12.59 -7.36
N ALA A 35 10.64 13.74 -6.71
CA ALA A 35 9.31 14.33 -6.69
C ALA A 35 8.81 14.69 -8.09
N TRP A 36 9.69 15.22 -8.95
CA TRP A 36 9.35 15.54 -10.33
C TRP A 36 9.08 14.28 -11.16
N GLN A 37 9.86 13.22 -11.02
CA GLN A 37 9.61 11.93 -11.69
C GLN A 37 8.25 11.35 -11.27
N THR A 38 7.98 11.28 -9.97
CA THR A 38 6.73 10.73 -9.44
C THR A 38 5.52 11.57 -9.89
N SER A 39 5.67 12.90 -10.00
CA SER A 39 4.60 13.80 -10.47
C SER A 39 4.25 13.62 -11.95
N ARG A 40 5.14 13.04 -12.77
CA ARG A 40 4.87 12.75 -14.19
C ARG A 40 4.05 11.48 -14.39
N ILE A 41 3.97 10.59 -13.39
CA ILE A 41 3.09 9.43 -13.41
C ILE A 41 1.68 9.94 -13.14
N GLY A 42 0.86 10.03 -14.18
CA GLY A 42 -0.53 10.47 -14.03
C GLY A 42 -1.31 9.53 -13.13
N PHE A 43 -1.22 8.20 -13.40
CA PHE A 43 -1.81 7.14 -12.57
C PHE A 43 -1.10 5.82 -12.87
N ALA A 44 -0.75 5.07 -11.84
CA ALA A 44 -0.21 3.72 -11.96
C ALA A 44 -0.58 2.89 -10.73
N VAL A 45 -0.83 1.61 -10.97
CA VAL A 45 -1.04 0.59 -9.93
C VAL A 45 0.04 -0.48 -10.10
N HIS A 46 0.77 -0.74 -9.03
CA HIS A 46 1.84 -1.74 -8.96
C HIS A 46 1.42 -2.85 -8.03
N PHE A 47 1.34 -4.07 -8.53
CA PHE A 47 1.19 -5.27 -7.72
C PHE A 47 2.59 -5.80 -7.44
N VAL A 48 3.00 -5.78 -6.18
CA VAL A 48 4.36 -6.14 -5.77
C VAL A 48 4.42 -7.62 -5.46
N ASP A 49 5.43 -8.32 -5.97
CA ASP A 49 5.66 -9.73 -5.65
C ASP A 49 6.13 -9.88 -4.19
N VAL A 50 5.16 -10.09 -3.31
CA VAL A 50 5.37 -10.36 -1.89
C VAL A 50 5.27 -11.85 -1.55
N GLY A 51 5.32 -12.75 -2.57
CA GLY A 51 5.09 -14.16 -2.38
C GLY A 51 3.63 -14.48 -2.07
N GLN A 52 3.38 -15.29 -1.03
CA GLN A 52 2.02 -15.52 -0.55
C GLN A 52 1.56 -14.29 0.24
N GLY A 53 0.46 -13.66 -0.22
CA GLY A 53 -0.08 -12.47 0.40
C GLY A 53 -0.35 -11.34 -0.59
N ASP A 54 -0.81 -10.21 -0.11
CA ASP A 54 -1.13 -9.03 -0.90
C ASP A 54 -0.17 -7.86 -0.63
N GLY A 55 0.20 -7.17 -1.70
CA GLY A 55 0.96 -5.93 -1.62
C GLY A 55 0.78 -5.11 -2.90
N ALA A 56 0.17 -3.94 -2.78
CA ALA A 56 -0.02 -3.06 -3.92
C ALA A 56 0.36 -1.61 -3.58
N ILE A 57 0.83 -0.88 -4.59
CA ILE A 57 1.16 0.53 -4.51
C ILE A 57 0.46 1.27 -5.63
N VAL A 58 -0.28 2.31 -5.27
CA VAL A 58 -0.97 3.18 -6.22
C VAL A 58 -0.32 4.55 -6.18
N VAL A 59 0.12 5.03 -7.35
CA VAL A 59 0.66 6.38 -7.53
C VAL A 59 -0.28 7.18 -8.41
N CYS A 60 -0.66 8.36 -7.96
CA CYS A 60 -1.48 9.28 -8.73
C CYS A 60 -1.06 10.73 -8.47
N ASP A 61 -0.63 11.42 -9.52
CA ASP A 61 -0.25 12.84 -9.47
C ASP A 61 0.72 13.18 -8.31
N GLY A 62 1.71 12.31 -8.09
CA GLY A 62 2.70 12.47 -7.01
C GLY A 62 2.21 12.12 -5.61
N LYS A 63 1.02 11.54 -5.48
CA LYS A 63 0.50 10.96 -4.24
C LYS A 63 0.65 9.46 -4.26
N THR A 64 0.86 8.86 -3.10
CA THR A 64 1.09 7.42 -2.96
C THR A 64 0.15 6.81 -1.92
N LEU A 65 -0.47 5.71 -2.31
CA LEU A 65 -1.26 4.82 -1.46
C LEU A 65 -0.61 3.44 -1.48
N VAL A 66 -0.44 2.83 -0.32
CA VAL A 66 -0.05 1.42 -0.15
C VAL A 66 -1.27 0.65 0.33
N ILE A 67 -1.58 -0.47 -0.30
CA ILE A 67 -2.63 -1.41 0.11
C ILE A 67 -1.96 -2.73 0.41
N ASP A 68 -1.96 -3.12 1.67
CA ASP A 68 -1.26 -4.27 2.22
C ASP A 68 0.26 -4.26 1.99
N GLY A 69 0.96 -5.20 2.57
CA GLY A 69 2.42 -5.25 2.55
C GLY A 69 3.01 -6.65 2.54
N GLY A 70 2.16 -7.68 2.38
CA GLY A 70 2.57 -9.06 2.45
C GLY A 70 2.94 -9.50 3.87
N THR A 71 3.65 -10.63 3.97
CA THR A 71 4.16 -11.15 5.24
C THR A 71 5.27 -10.27 5.80
N ALA A 72 5.62 -10.47 7.08
CA ALA A 72 6.69 -9.74 7.74
C ALA A 72 8.06 -9.93 7.04
N GLU A 73 8.31 -11.11 6.47
CA GLU A 73 9.54 -11.41 5.73
C GLU A 73 9.65 -10.61 4.42
N ASN A 74 8.52 -10.16 3.88
CA ASN A 74 8.46 -9.44 2.61
C ASN A 74 8.32 -7.92 2.77
N GLY A 75 8.21 -7.41 4.00
CA GLY A 75 8.11 -5.96 4.26
C GLY A 75 9.27 -5.17 3.66
N ALA A 76 10.49 -5.73 3.70
CA ALA A 76 11.66 -5.12 3.07
C ALA A 76 11.51 -4.97 1.56
N LYS A 77 10.84 -5.91 0.84
CA LYS A 77 10.57 -5.80 -0.60
C LYS A 77 9.66 -4.63 -0.92
N MET A 78 8.62 -4.42 -0.11
CA MET A 78 7.73 -3.27 -0.26
C MET A 78 8.48 -1.95 -0.10
N VAL A 79 9.37 -1.86 0.89
CA VAL A 79 10.22 -0.67 1.12
C VAL A 79 11.19 -0.47 -0.05
N GLU A 80 11.85 -1.52 -0.51
CA GLU A 80 12.76 -1.46 -1.66
C GLU A 80 12.04 -0.99 -2.93
N TYR A 81 10.85 -1.54 -3.18
CA TYR A 81 10.05 -1.14 -4.35
C TYR A 81 9.63 0.34 -4.26
N LEU A 82 9.18 0.79 -3.10
CA LEU A 82 8.84 2.20 -2.86
C LEU A 82 10.05 3.12 -3.09
N GLN A 83 11.20 2.79 -2.48
CA GLN A 83 12.35 3.70 -2.44
C GLN A 83 13.23 3.61 -3.68
N ASN A 84 13.50 2.39 -4.18
CA ASN A 84 14.47 2.17 -5.25
C ASN A 84 13.81 2.17 -6.64
N THR A 85 12.56 1.67 -6.76
CA THR A 85 11.85 1.61 -8.04
C THR A 85 11.01 2.87 -8.27
N LEU A 86 10.23 3.28 -7.27
CA LEU A 86 9.32 4.41 -7.40
C LEU A 86 9.91 5.73 -6.86
N HIS A 87 11.04 5.68 -6.19
CA HIS A 87 11.70 6.83 -5.52
C HIS A 87 10.78 7.57 -4.54
N VAL A 88 9.92 6.81 -3.83
CA VAL A 88 8.96 7.31 -2.87
C VAL A 88 9.49 7.12 -1.46
N SER A 89 9.59 8.20 -0.69
CA SER A 89 9.92 8.22 0.74
C SER A 89 8.76 8.71 1.62
N ARG A 90 7.70 9.20 0.98
CA ARG A 90 6.48 9.69 1.62
C ARG A 90 5.26 8.99 1.06
N VAL A 91 4.51 8.33 1.93
CA VAL A 91 3.26 7.64 1.62
C VAL A 91 2.10 8.45 2.18
N ASP A 92 1.18 8.90 1.32
CA ASP A 92 0.04 9.69 1.78
C ASP A 92 -0.97 8.84 2.54
N PHE A 93 -1.19 7.60 2.08
CA PHE A 93 -2.16 6.67 2.69
C PHE A 93 -1.59 5.25 2.73
N VAL A 94 -1.87 4.56 3.83
CA VAL A 94 -1.67 3.11 3.97
C VAL A 94 -3.02 2.49 4.32
N ILE A 95 -3.39 1.41 3.69
CA ILE A 95 -4.56 0.60 3.98
C ILE A 95 -4.06 -0.80 4.32
N GLY A 96 -4.32 -1.28 5.54
CA GLY A 96 -4.28 -2.68 5.89
C GLY A 96 -5.69 -3.24 5.75
N THR A 97 -5.90 -4.12 4.79
CA THR A 97 -7.25 -4.60 4.45
C THR A 97 -7.91 -5.35 5.60
N HIS A 98 -7.17 -6.24 6.24
CA HIS A 98 -7.60 -6.99 7.43
C HIS A 98 -6.37 -7.50 8.21
N PRO A 99 -6.54 -7.94 9.48
CA PRO A 99 -5.41 -8.18 10.39
C PRO A 99 -4.63 -9.50 10.19
N HIS A 100 -4.69 -10.15 9.04
CA HIS A 100 -3.88 -11.34 8.75
C HIS A 100 -2.43 -10.99 8.40
N ALA A 101 -1.53 -11.95 8.68
CA ALA A 101 -0.09 -11.76 8.58
C ALA A 101 0.40 -11.52 7.16
N ASP A 102 -0.21 -12.16 6.17
CA ASP A 102 0.12 -12.08 4.75
C ASP A 102 -0.45 -10.84 4.04
N HIS A 103 -1.13 -9.97 4.81
CA HIS A 103 -1.60 -8.65 4.39
C HIS A 103 -0.87 -7.54 5.13
N ILE A 104 -0.97 -7.50 6.46
CA ILE A 104 -0.42 -6.39 7.24
C ILE A 104 0.98 -6.66 7.81
N GLY A 105 1.51 -7.87 7.66
CA GLY A 105 2.80 -8.25 8.27
C GLY A 105 3.98 -7.40 7.83
N GLY A 106 4.02 -6.97 6.56
CA GLY A 106 5.07 -6.12 6.01
C GLY A 106 4.84 -4.61 6.21
N LEU A 107 3.63 -4.19 6.60
CA LEU A 107 3.32 -2.76 6.79
C LEU A 107 4.15 -2.07 7.89
N PRO A 108 4.57 -2.74 8.99
CA PRO A 108 5.47 -2.14 9.96
C PRO A 108 6.75 -1.58 9.36
N ASP A 109 7.33 -2.27 8.36
CA ASP A 109 8.56 -1.82 7.70
C ASP A 109 8.30 -0.58 6.83
N VAL A 110 7.19 -0.55 6.10
CA VAL A 110 6.74 0.63 5.33
C VAL A 110 6.53 1.83 6.27
N ILE A 111 5.84 1.63 7.40
CA ILE A 111 5.56 2.68 8.40
C ILE A 111 6.86 3.22 9.02
N ARG A 112 7.84 2.35 9.30
CA ARG A 112 9.14 2.77 9.85
C ARG A 112 10.01 3.49 8.84
N ALA A 113 10.06 2.98 7.59
CA ALA A 113 10.95 3.47 6.55
C ALA A 113 10.45 4.72 5.84
N CYS A 114 9.13 4.93 5.77
CA CYS A 114 8.50 6.03 5.05
C CYS A 114 7.81 7.02 6.00
N LYS A 115 7.62 8.27 5.51
CA LYS A 115 6.76 9.24 6.18
C LYS A 115 5.31 8.98 5.79
N VAL A 116 4.59 8.20 6.59
CA VAL A 116 3.17 7.89 6.38
C VAL A 116 2.31 9.03 6.95
N LYS A 117 1.30 9.46 6.18
CA LYS A 117 0.39 10.54 6.59
C LYS A 117 -0.88 10.01 7.25
N LYS A 118 -1.46 8.91 6.74
CA LYS A 118 -2.69 8.31 7.26
C LYS A 118 -2.66 6.79 7.10
N LEU A 119 -3.13 6.11 8.13
CA LEU A 119 -3.26 4.65 8.18
C LEU A 119 -4.72 4.28 8.38
N TYR A 120 -5.23 3.41 7.52
CA TYR A 120 -6.56 2.82 7.63
C TYR A 120 -6.45 1.33 7.93
N SER A 121 -7.37 0.85 8.75
CA SER A 121 -7.58 -0.56 9.08
C SER A 121 -9.05 -0.76 9.42
N PRO A 122 -9.65 -1.95 9.23
CA PRO A 122 -11.06 -2.20 9.58
C PRO A 122 -11.30 -2.15 11.10
N VAL A 123 -10.25 -2.27 11.88
CA VAL A 123 -10.27 -2.25 13.35
C VAL A 123 -9.11 -1.38 13.88
N ASP A 124 -9.26 -0.81 15.07
CA ASP A 124 -8.21 -0.06 15.78
C ASP A 124 -7.57 -0.86 16.93
N GLU A 125 -8.19 -1.99 17.30
CA GLU A 125 -7.67 -2.99 18.25
C GLU A 125 -7.96 -4.40 17.72
N PHE A 126 -6.98 -5.29 17.82
CA PHE A 126 -7.14 -6.69 17.45
C PHE A 126 -6.06 -7.54 18.13
N GLU A 127 -6.46 -8.68 18.73
CA GLU A 127 -5.56 -9.58 19.46
C GLU A 127 -4.86 -10.55 18.51
N ALA A 128 -3.93 -10.02 17.71
CA ALA A 128 -3.05 -10.83 16.87
C ALA A 128 -1.70 -10.16 16.72
N LYS A 129 -0.63 -10.96 16.78
CA LYS A 129 0.77 -10.47 16.71
C LYS A 129 1.06 -9.58 15.50
N PRO A 130 0.57 -9.86 14.26
CA PRO A 130 0.79 -8.97 13.11
C PRO A 130 0.17 -7.58 13.33
N PHE A 131 -1.06 -7.54 13.85
CA PHE A 131 -1.76 -6.29 14.13
C PHE A 131 -1.07 -5.49 15.25
N GLU A 132 -0.72 -6.12 16.36
CA GLU A 132 0.01 -5.49 17.47
C GLU A 132 1.35 -4.91 16.99
N THR A 133 2.03 -5.61 16.07
CA THR A 133 3.31 -5.15 15.53
C THR A 133 3.12 -3.93 14.62
N MET A 134 2.08 -3.92 13.78
CA MET A 134 1.70 -2.78 12.95
C MET A 134 1.28 -1.58 13.81
N LYS A 135 0.44 -1.82 14.83
CA LYS A 135 -0.01 -0.78 15.76
C LYS A 135 1.17 -0.15 16.50
N ARG A 136 2.09 -0.97 17.03
CA ARG A 136 3.32 -0.46 17.68
C ARG A 136 4.14 0.41 16.74
N ALA A 137 4.34 -0.01 15.49
CA ALA A 137 5.05 0.80 14.50
C ALA A 137 4.34 2.13 14.20
N ALA A 138 3.01 2.13 14.19
CA ALA A 138 2.19 3.33 14.03
C ALA A 138 2.33 4.27 15.26
N ASP A 139 2.24 3.72 16.47
CA ASP A 139 2.36 4.47 17.73
C ASP A 139 3.74 5.14 17.87
N ASP A 140 4.82 4.44 17.51
CA ASP A 140 6.21 4.97 17.48
C ASP A 140 6.33 6.19 16.54
N LYS A 141 5.52 6.26 15.50
CA LYS A 141 5.44 7.37 14.54
C LYS A 141 4.34 8.37 14.87
N LYS A 142 3.59 8.19 15.97
CA LYS A 142 2.40 8.99 16.34
C LYS A 142 1.33 9.01 15.23
N LEU A 143 1.25 7.92 14.50
CA LEU A 143 0.31 7.70 13.40
C LEU A 143 -0.92 6.97 13.94
N LYS A 144 -2.07 7.64 13.92
CA LYS A 144 -3.33 7.01 14.39
C LYS A 144 -3.89 6.08 13.33
N ILE A 145 -4.39 4.92 13.76
CA ILE A 145 -5.23 4.05 12.95
C ILE A 145 -6.61 4.73 12.81
N THR A 146 -7.13 4.75 11.61
CA THR A 146 -8.47 5.25 11.28
C THR A 146 -9.29 4.08 10.76
N VAL A 147 -10.44 3.83 11.38
CA VAL A 147 -11.41 2.84 10.92
C VAL A 147 -12.40 3.55 9.98
N PRO A 148 -12.35 3.28 8.66
CA PRO A 148 -13.27 3.90 7.72
C PRO A 148 -14.61 3.17 7.75
N GLN A 149 -15.67 3.85 7.30
CA GLN A 149 -16.98 3.24 7.07
C GLN A 149 -17.20 3.05 5.57
N ALA A 150 -17.96 2.03 5.17
CA ALA A 150 -18.42 1.87 3.80
C ALA A 150 -19.15 3.14 3.32
N GLY A 151 -18.94 3.50 2.06
CA GLY A 151 -19.41 4.77 1.46
C GLY A 151 -18.47 5.96 1.69
N GLN A 152 -17.52 5.90 2.62
CA GLN A 152 -16.52 6.95 2.77
C GLN A 152 -15.52 6.93 1.61
N SER A 153 -15.04 8.11 1.23
CA SER A 153 -14.07 8.25 0.16
C SER A 153 -13.05 9.35 0.42
N PHE A 154 -11.93 9.30 -0.30
CA PHE A 154 -10.92 10.35 -0.31
C PHE A 154 -10.27 10.47 -1.71
N SER A 155 -9.54 11.56 -1.93
CA SER A 155 -8.81 11.79 -3.18
C SER A 155 -7.35 11.39 -3.07
N LEU A 156 -6.87 10.62 -4.03
CA LEU A 156 -5.46 10.35 -4.28
C LEU A 156 -5.07 11.05 -5.60
N GLY A 157 -4.60 12.29 -5.52
CA GLY A 157 -4.47 13.13 -6.71
C GLY A 157 -5.85 13.29 -7.38
N ARG A 158 -5.95 12.96 -8.68
CA ARG A 158 -7.22 12.96 -9.44
C ARG A 158 -8.00 11.64 -9.30
N ALA A 159 -7.42 10.61 -8.70
CA ALA A 159 -8.14 9.38 -8.44
C ALA A 159 -9.05 9.53 -7.22
N LYS A 160 -10.23 8.91 -7.28
CA LYS A 160 -11.14 8.75 -6.14
C LYS A 160 -10.93 7.35 -5.55
N VAL A 161 -10.78 7.28 -4.24
CA VAL A 161 -10.66 6.03 -3.47
C VAL A 161 -11.88 5.92 -2.58
N GLU A 162 -12.63 4.83 -2.69
CA GLU A 162 -13.88 4.58 -1.97
C GLU A 162 -13.79 3.27 -1.19
N PHE A 163 -14.28 3.27 0.04
CA PHE A 163 -14.45 2.07 0.84
C PHE A 163 -15.84 1.50 0.60
N LEU A 164 -15.93 0.26 0.09
CA LEU A 164 -17.20 -0.40 -0.23
C LEU A 164 -17.62 -1.40 0.85
N ALA A 165 -16.66 -1.91 1.61
CA ALA A 165 -16.88 -2.86 2.71
C ALA A 165 -15.84 -2.62 3.82
N PRO A 166 -16.04 -3.17 5.05
CA PRO A 166 -17.14 -4.05 5.46
C PRO A 166 -18.48 -3.32 5.63
N LEU A 167 -19.60 -4.02 5.36
CA LEU A 167 -20.97 -3.51 5.53
C LEU A 167 -21.68 -4.08 6.77
N GLY A 168 -21.20 -5.22 7.25
CA GLY A 168 -21.77 -5.95 8.38
C GLY A 168 -20.78 -6.19 9.52
N ILE A 169 -21.25 -6.95 10.50
CA ILE A 169 -20.43 -7.54 11.57
C ILE A 169 -20.23 -9.00 11.20
N TYR A 170 -18.97 -9.41 11.13
CA TYR A 170 -18.61 -10.75 10.70
C TYR A 170 -17.75 -11.45 11.76
N ASP A 171 -17.99 -12.76 11.95
CA ASP A 171 -17.15 -13.60 12.81
C ASP A 171 -15.82 -13.97 12.09
N ASN A 172 -15.86 -14.06 10.75
CA ASN A 172 -14.68 -14.34 9.95
C ASN A 172 -13.89 -13.06 9.70
N VAL A 173 -12.63 -13.06 10.07
CA VAL A 173 -11.70 -11.93 9.94
C VAL A 173 -11.50 -11.51 8.48
N ASN A 174 -11.58 -12.45 7.53
CA ASN A 174 -11.50 -12.16 6.11
C ASN A 174 -12.62 -11.21 5.65
N ASP A 175 -13.83 -11.39 6.16
CA ASP A 175 -14.99 -10.57 5.82
C ASP A 175 -14.94 -9.15 6.41
N LEU A 176 -14.00 -8.89 7.34
CA LEU A 176 -13.68 -7.53 7.79
C LEU A 176 -12.83 -6.76 6.78
N SER A 177 -12.42 -7.37 5.67
CA SER A 177 -11.59 -6.73 4.66
C SER A 177 -12.14 -5.38 4.22
N LEU A 178 -11.29 -4.34 4.29
CA LEU A 178 -11.57 -3.07 3.64
C LEU A 178 -11.55 -3.30 2.12
N VAL A 179 -12.73 -3.38 1.53
CA VAL A 179 -12.86 -3.45 0.06
C VAL A 179 -12.78 -2.04 -0.50
N VAL A 180 -11.85 -1.83 -1.43
CA VAL A 180 -11.50 -0.49 -1.92
C VAL A 180 -11.65 -0.41 -3.42
N ARG A 181 -12.47 0.53 -3.90
CA ARG A 181 -12.58 0.89 -5.32
C ARG A 181 -11.80 2.16 -5.60
N ILE A 182 -10.93 2.12 -6.60
CA ILE A 182 -10.10 3.26 -7.01
C ILE A 182 -10.46 3.62 -8.44
N THR A 183 -11.00 4.81 -8.65
CA THR A 183 -11.42 5.29 -9.96
C THR A 183 -10.50 6.40 -10.47
N TYR A 184 -9.98 6.24 -11.68
CA TYR A 184 -9.23 7.26 -12.40
C TYR A 184 -9.73 7.38 -13.84
N GLY A 185 -10.40 8.48 -14.15
CA GLY A 185 -11.09 8.66 -15.44
C GLY A 185 -12.16 7.59 -15.66
N GLN A 186 -12.01 6.79 -16.70
CA GLN A 186 -12.94 5.70 -17.03
C GLN A 186 -12.45 4.32 -16.54
N THR A 187 -11.33 4.27 -15.82
CA THR A 187 -10.75 3.02 -15.31
C THR A 187 -11.00 2.92 -13.82
N ALA A 188 -11.49 1.77 -13.37
CA ALA A 188 -11.65 1.45 -11.96
C ALA A 188 -10.88 0.18 -11.61
N PHE A 189 -10.27 0.18 -10.42
CA PHE A 189 -9.63 -0.96 -9.79
C PHE A 189 -10.42 -1.32 -8.53
N LEU A 190 -10.69 -2.60 -8.34
CA LEU A 190 -11.34 -3.12 -7.14
C LEU A 190 -10.37 -4.04 -6.39
N PHE A 191 -10.04 -3.68 -5.15
CA PHE A 191 -9.24 -4.46 -4.22
C PHE A 191 -10.16 -5.02 -3.16
N THR A 192 -10.23 -6.32 -3.06
CA THR A 192 -11.20 -7.02 -2.18
C THR A 192 -10.58 -7.54 -0.90
N GLY A 193 -9.24 -7.44 -0.76
CA GLY A 193 -8.54 -8.16 0.30
C GLY A 193 -8.90 -9.64 0.24
N ASP A 194 -9.31 -10.20 1.37
CA ASP A 194 -9.74 -11.57 1.49
C ASP A 194 -11.25 -11.72 1.76
N ALA A 195 -12.03 -10.66 1.45
CA ALA A 195 -13.49 -10.71 1.58
C ALA A 195 -14.05 -11.99 0.96
N GLU A 196 -14.83 -12.72 1.74
CA GLU A 196 -15.46 -13.97 1.33
C GLU A 196 -16.94 -13.76 0.99
N ARG A 197 -17.65 -14.84 0.72
CA ARG A 197 -19.06 -14.79 0.25
C ARG A 197 -20.00 -13.96 1.13
N PRO A 198 -19.93 -14.01 2.48
CA PRO A 198 -20.80 -13.14 3.30
C PRO A 198 -20.63 -11.66 2.99
N SER A 199 -19.38 -11.17 2.96
CA SER A 199 -19.09 -9.77 2.61
C SER A 199 -19.43 -9.45 1.15
N GLU A 200 -19.18 -10.38 0.21
CA GLU A 200 -19.56 -10.23 -1.20
C GLU A 200 -21.07 -10.09 -1.38
N TYR A 201 -21.88 -10.91 -0.66
CA TYR A 201 -23.34 -10.82 -0.73
C TYR A 201 -23.84 -9.47 -0.19
N ASP A 202 -23.31 -9.02 0.92
CA ASP A 202 -23.69 -7.71 1.47
C ASP A 202 -23.36 -6.58 0.48
N MET A 203 -22.20 -6.64 -0.18
CA MET A 203 -21.84 -5.67 -1.23
C MET A 203 -22.77 -5.76 -2.44
N THR A 204 -23.10 -6.98 -2.90
CA THR A 204 -24.00 -7.15 -4.06
C THR A 204 -25.43 -6.71 -3.76
N ASP A 205 -25.88 -6.82 -2.53
CA ASP A 205 -27.21 -6.42 -2.07
C ASP A 205 -27.29 -4.92 -1.71
N SER A 206 -26.14 -4.27 -1.50
CA SER A 206 -26.09 -2.84 -1.11
C SER A 206 -26.61 -1.88 -2.19
N GLY A 207 -26.58 -2.30 -3.46
CA GLY A 207 -26.91 -1.45 -4.60
C GLY A 207 -25.79 -0.48 -5.02
N GLU A 208 -24.62 -0.54 -4.37
CA GLU A 208 -23.45 0.25 -4.75
C GLU A 208 -22.83 -0.23 -6.07
N ASP A 209 -22.17 0.68 -6.78
CA ASP A 209 -21.47 0.34 -8.03
C ASP A 209 -20.18 -0.42 -7.74
N LEU A 210 -20.18 -1.73 -7.97
CA LEU A 210 -19.04 -2.61 -7.84
C LEU A 210 -18.21 -2.73 -9.12
N SER A 211 -18.65 -2.13 -10.24
CA SER A 211 -18.00 -2.30 -11.53
C SER A 211 -16.53 -1.84 -11.49
N ALA A 212 -15.65 -2.64 -12.07
CA ALA A 212 -14.23 -2.33 -12.12
C ALA A 212 -13.58 -2.88 -13.39
N THR A 213 -12.64 -2.13 -13.96
CA THR A 213 -11.84 -2.57 -15.10
C THR A 213 -10.86 -3.67 -14.70
N VAL A 214 -10.30 -3.55 -13.49
CA VAL A 214 -9.33 -4.49 -12.93
C VAL A 214 -9.81 -4.95 -11.56
N LEU A 215 -9.91 -6.25 -11.38
CA LEU A 215 -10.20 -6.88 -10.09
C LEU A 215 -8.93 -7.50 -9.51
N LYS A 216 -8.54 -7.11 -8.29
CA LYS A 216 -7.67 -7.94 -7.46
C LYS A 216 -8.56 -9.03 -6.86
N VAL A 217 -8.38 -10.25 -7.35
CA VAL A 217 -9.16 -11.44 -6.95
C VAL A 217 -9.06 -11.66 -5.45
N GLY A 218 -10.19 -11.92 -4.82
CA GLY A 218 -10.28 -12.11 -3.37
C GLY A 218 -9.51 -13.32 -2.89
N HIS A 219 -8.97 -13.23 -1.68
CA HIS A 219 -8.37 -14.32 -0.91
C HIS A 219 -7.40 -15.18 -1.73
N HIS A 220 -6.51 -14.51 -2.47
CA HIS A 220 -5.46 -15.12 -3.28
C HIS A 220 -5.96 -16.13 -4.34
N GLY A 221 -7.24 -16.06 -4.70
CA GLY A 221 -7.88 -17.04 -5.57
C GLY A 221 -8.43 -18.27 -4.83
N SER A 222 -8.77 -18.12 -3.54
CA SER A 222 -9.54 -19.11 -2.80
C SER A 222 -10.95 -19.29 -3.37
N ASN A 223 -11.46 -20.50 -3.39
CA ASN A 223 -12.84 -20.80 -3.78
C ASN A 223 -13.89 -20.32 -2.76
N THR A 224 -13.48 -19.74 -1.64
CA THR A 224 -14.38 -19.08 -0.67
C THR A 224 -14.75 -17.66 -1.09
N SER A 225 -14.01 -17.07 -2.03
CA SER A 225 -14.14 -15.70 -2.51
C SER A 225 -14.41 -15.65 -4.02
N THR A 226 -14.65 -14.45 -4.53
CA THR A 226 -14.88 -14.15 -5.95
C THR A 226 -16.01 -15.00 -6.53
N SER A 227 -17.15 -14.99 -5.80
CA SER A 227 -18.35 -15.72 -6.21
C SER A 227 -18.85 -15.27 -7.59
N TYR A 228 -19.52 -16.16 -8.29
CA TYR A 228 -20.09 -15.86 -9.61
C TYR A 228 -21.05 -14.66 -9.58
N VAL A 229 -21.83 -14.51 -8.50
CA VAL A 229 -22.77 -13.39 -8.35
C VAL A 229 -21.99 -12.06 -8.23
N PHE A 230 -20.96 -12.04 -7.39
CA PHE A 230 -20.08 -10.89 -7.21
C PHE A 230 -19.34 -10.54 -8.52
N LEU A 231 -18.71 -11.54 -9.15
CA LEU A 231 -17.97 -11.37 -10.39
C LEU A 231 -18.85 -10.79 -11.52
N ARG A 232 -20.11 -11.19 -11.59
CA ARG A 232 -21.08 -10.65 -12.56
C ARG A 232 -21.45 -9.18 -12.32
N GLN A 233 -21.34 -8.68 -11.11
CA GLN A 233 -21.54 -7.24 -10.84
C GLN A 233 -20.27 -6.44 -11.10
N VAL A 234 -19.09 -7.00 -10.77
CA VAL A 234 -17.80 -6.35 -11.02
C VAL A 234 -17.48 -6.27 -12.51
N MET A 235 -17.75 -7.31 -13.30
CA MET A 235 -17.49 -7.44 -14.75
C MET A 235 -16.09 -6.95 -15.16
N PRO A 236 -15.02 -7.44 -14.56
CA PRO A 236 -13.68 -6.94 -14.82
C PRO A 236 -13.19 -7.35 -16.22
N ALA A 237 -12.43 -6.49 -16.88
CA ALA A 237 -11.68 -6.84 -18.09
C ALA A 237 -10.39 -7.60 -17.76
N TYR A 238 -9.86 -7.38 -16.56
CA TYR A 238 -8.62 -8.01 -16.08
C TYR A 238 -8.79 -8.45 -14.62
N ALA A 239 -8.29 -9.63 -14.31
CA ALA A 239 -8.21 -10.16 -12.94
C ALA A 239 -6.73 -10.37 -12.55
N ILE A 240 -6.36 -9.89 -11.37
CA ILE A 240 -5.03 -10.06 -10.81
C ILE A 240 -5.13 -11.01 -9.62
N ILE A 241 -4.39 -12.09 -9.67
CA ILE A 241 -4.29 -13.05 -8.56
C ILE A 241 -2.90 -12.89 -7.92
N SER A 242 -2.87 -12.56 -6.64
CA SER A 242 -1.66 -12.45 -5.84
C SER A 242 -1.57 -13.68 -4.95
N CYS A 243 -0.72 -14.63 -5.32
CA CYS A 243 -0.48 -15.85 -4.55
C CYS A 243 0.97 -16.31 -4.71
N GLY A 244 1.49 -16.99 -3.70
CA GLY A 244 2.83 -17.57 -3.73
C GLY A 244 2.91 -18.75 -4.68
N LYS A 245 4.03 -18.86 -5.42
CA LYS A 245 4.33 -20.06 -6.18
C LYS A 245 4.45 -21.25 -5.22
N ASP A 246 3.84 -22.38 -5.54
CA ASP A 246 3.87 -23.60 -4.73
C ASP A 246 3.36 -23.39 -3.29
N ASN A 247 2.37 -22.48 -3.11
CA ASN A 247 1.79 -22.19 -1.79
C ASN A 247 1.06 -23.41 -1.21
N ALA A 248 1.02 -23.52 0.13
CA ALA A 248 0.45 -24.66 0.82
C ALA A 248 -1.09 -24.73 0.76
N TYR A 249 -1.76 -23.69 0.28
CA TYR A 249 -3.22 -23.57 0.22
C TYR A 249 -3.79 -24.10 -1.10
N GLY A 250 -2.94 -24.35 -2.11
CA GLY A 250 -3.38 -24.73 -3.44
C GLY A 250 -3.99 -23.57 -4.24
N HIS A 251 -3.74 -22.33 -3.83
CA HIS A 251 -4.23 -21.16 -4.53
C HIS A 251 -3.43 -20.87 -5.82
N PRO A 252 -4.08 -20.38 -6.90
CA PRO A 252 -5.53 -20.22 -7.01
C PRO A 252 -6.23 -21.57 -7.21
N HIS A 253 -7.43 -21.72 -6.64
CA HIS A 253 -8.26 -22.90 -6.89
C HIS A 253 -8.81 -22.88 -8.31
N GLU A 254 -9.01 -24.07 -8.89
CA GLU A 254 -9.47 -24.22 -10.29
C GLU A 254 -10.85 -23.58 -10.51
N GLU A 255 -11.71 -23.56 -9.50
CA GLU A 255 -13.04 -22.96 -9.57
C GLU A 255 -13.02 -21.43 -9.71
N VAL A 256 -11.89 -20.79 -9.44
CA VAL A 256 -11.72 -19.32 -9.55
C VAL A 256 -11.10 -18.92 -10.91
N LEU A 257 -10.42 -19.87 -11.59
CA LEU A 257 -9.78 -19.64 -12.87
C LEU A 257 -10.79 -19.78 -14.04
#